data_abeeb47d029396747b8e6f39f74c5fd3
#
_entry.id   abeeb47d029396747b8e6f39f74c5fd3
#
_cell.length_a   1.000
_cell.length_b   1.000
_cell.length_c   1.000
_cell.angle_alpha   90.00
_cell.angle_beta   90.00
_cell.angle_gamma   90.00
#
_symmetry.space_group_name_H-M   'P 1'
#
loop_
_entity.id
_entity.type
_entity.pdbx_description
1 polymer ?
#
loop_
_entity_poly.entity_id
_entity_poly.type
_entity_poly.pdbx_seq_one_letter_code
_entity_poly.pdbx_strand_id
1 'polypeptide(L)'
;ERSSGNLLQLICDVLDVSRIEAGQLQLELNTFSPLELIEEVVQGYSGAAQAKGLQLFALIDSTVPEWLSGDVTRIRQILNNLLNNALKFTDYGKIVLRLKMDSRDDERVMLHWQVSDTGKGIAHEEQTHLFEPFYQVESAKNVVAGTGLGLSICKRLMHLMNGTMRLVSEPGLGSSFTLHLPLVQVNEPARLSPFGELAASVVYVVSPVRELAECYCAWLRRWGARAYLGAPKPGDAPDAAVLLELHPGAARQLLEPGWTGPLVVAASDMSVAPAVDNPCWQADLSSLQDVYRALCKAQGMGMGADLEPGTAKTELKLDLRILVAEDNVINQLILRDQLEELGCTVTLVSDGLEALERWRDEDFDLLLTDVNMPKMNGYELAARLRAMNITLPIIGATANAMREESERCLNAGMNHCLIKPFTLHTLYNCLQHF
;
A
#
# COMPACT_ATOMS: atom_id res chain seq x y z
N GLU A 1 -12.24 -2.59 -22.62
CA GLU A 1 -11.96 -2.70 -21.17
C GLU A 1 -11.23 -1.47 -20.61
N ARG A 2 -10.13 -0.99 -21.21
CA ARG A 2 -9.47 0.28 -20.80
C ARG A 2 -10.42 1.50 -20.87
N SER A 3 -11.38 1.51 -21.81
CA SER A 3 -12.34 2.60 -21.96
C SER A 3 -13.41 2.65 -20.85
N SER A 4 -13.84 1.50 -20.32
CA SER A 4 -14.84 1.45 -19.23
C SER A 4 -14.27 1.92 -17.89
N GLY A 5 -13.03 1.54 -17.55
CA GLY A 5 -12.36 2.00 -16.34
C GLY A 5 -12.10 3.50 -16.34
N ASN A 6 -11.69 4.04 -17.50
CA ASN A 6 -11.49 5.49 -17.66
C ASN A 6 -12.82 6.28 -17.55
N LEU A 7 -13.94 5.72 -18.04
CA LEU A 7 -15.26 6.38 -17.95
C LEU A 7 -15.78 6.39 -16.51
N LEU A 8 -15.63 5.29 -15.77
CA LEU A 8 -15.99 5.22 -14.36
C LEU A 8 -15.16 6.22 -13.52
N GLN A 9 -13.86 6.29 -13.75
CA GLN A 9 -13.00 7.27 -13.09
C GLN A 9 -13.42 8.71 -13.39
N LEU A 10 -13.74 9.01 -14.66
CA LEU A 10 -14.29 10.31 -15.06
C LEU A 10 -15.58 10.67 -14.33
N ILE A 11 -16.50 9.72 -14.21
CA ILE A 11 -17.78 9.93 -13.50
C ILE A 11 -17.52 10.21 -12.02
N CYS A 12 -16.64 9.42 -11.37
CA CYS A 12 -16.27 9.63 -9.99
C CYS A 12 -15.59 11.00 -9.78
N ASP A 13 -14.65 11.37 -10.66
CA ASP A 13 -13.95 12.64 -10.61
C ASP A 13 -14.92 13.83 -10.75
N VAL A 14 -15.87 13.76 -11.68
CA VAL A 14 -16.90 14.81 -11.88
C VAL A 14 -17.86 14.91 -10.70
N LEU A 15 -18.26 13.77 -10.13
CA LEU A 15 -19.11 13.74 -8.93
C LEU A 15 -18.37 14.31 -7.72
N ASP A 16 -17.09 13.99 -7.53
CA ASP A 16 -16.28 14.57 -6.46
C ASP A 16 -16.17 16.09 -6.61
N VAL A 17 -15.87 16.60 -7.81
CA VAL A 17 -15.84 18.04 -8.08
C VAL A 17 -17.19 18.68 -7.74
N SER A 18 -18.29 18.11 -8.20
CA SER A 18 -19.65 18.63 -7.97
C SER A 18 -19.99 18.66 -6.47
N ARG A 19 -19.68 17.60 -5.70
CA ARG A 19 -19.92 17.55 -4.26
C ARG A 19 -19.09 18.55 -3.49
N ILE A 20 -17.83 18.73 -3.89
CA ILE A 20 -16.93 19.73 -3.27
C ILE A 20 -17.46 21.15 -3.54
N GLU A 21 -17.87 21.45 -4.78
CA GLU A 21 -18.42 22.78 -5.14
C GLU A 21 -19.75 23.09 -4.44
N ALA A 22 -20.57 22.07 -4.25
CA ALA A 22 -21.83 22.19 -3.51
C ALA A 22 -21.63 22.26 -1.97
N GLY A 23 -20.39 22.15 -1.47
CA GLY A 23 -20.10 22.09 -0.02
C GLY A 23 -20.68 20.86 0.68
N GLN A 24 -21.01 19.82 -0.08
CA GLN A 24 -21.64 18.58 0.42
C GLN A 24 -20.62 17.51 0.83
N LEU A 25 -19.34 17.68 0.48
CA LEU A 25 -18.31 16.74 0.87
C LEU A 25 -17.91 16.99 2.33
N GLN A 26 -18.22 16.05 3.20
CA GLN A 26 -17.79 16.04 4.61
C GLN A 26 -16.54 15.18 4.74
N LEU A 27 -15.58 15.63 5.57
CA LEU A 27 -14.38 14.86 5.88
C LEU A 27 -14.70 13.78 6.91
N GLU A 28 -14.23 12.57 6.64
CA GLU A 28 -14.36 11.44 7.55
C GLU A 28 -13.05 11.26 8.32
N LEU A 29 -13.03 11.75 9.56
CA LEU A 29 -11.84 11.64 10.40
C LEU A 29 -11.75 10.27 11.05
N ASN A 30 -10.74 9.51 10.66
CA ASN A 30 -10.43 8.19 11.21
C ASN A 30 -9.01 8.17 11.76
N THR A 31 -8.77 7.32 12.76
CA THR A 31 -7.41 7.02 13.21
C THR A 31 -6.72 6.11 12.20
N PHE A 32 -5.54 6.49 11.74
CA PHE A 32 -4.79 5.72 10.75
C PHE A 32 -3.28 5.77 11.02
N SER A 33 -2.55 4.81 10.48
CA SER A 33 -1.09 4.81 10.45
C SER A 33 -0.59 5.42 9.13
N PRO A 34 0.16 6.52 9.17
CA PRO A 34 0.75 7.08 7.96
C PRO A 34 1.79 6.16 7.31
N LEU A 35 2.44 5.30 8.11
CA LEU A 35 3.35 4.27 7.61
C LEU A 35 2.60 3.25 6.74
N GLU A 36 1.54 2.64 7.31
CA GLU A 36 0.72 1.66 6.60
C GLU A 36 0.13 2.25 5.31
N LEU A 37 -0.36 3.50 5.37
CA LEU A 37 -0.88 4.19 4.21
C LEU A 37 0.16 4.32 3.09
N ILE A 38 1.40 4.70 3.41
CA ILE A 38 2.48 4.84 2.42
C ILE A 38 2.88 3.47 1.86
N GLU A 39 3.03 2.46 2.72
CA GLU A 39 3.38 1.10 2.32
C GLU A 39 2.35 0.55 1.32
N GLU A 40 1.05 0.63 1.65
CA GLU A 40 -0.03 0.21 0.76
C GLU A 40 -0.02 0.95 -0.59
N VAL A 41 0.15 2.27 -0.55
CA VAL A 41 0.18 3.10 -1.76
C VAL A 41 1.39 2.74 -2.62
N VAL A 42 2.60 2.65 -2.06
CA VAL A 42 3.82 2.32 -2.81
C VAL A 42 3.75 0.91 -3.38
N GLN A 43 3.27 -0.06 -2.60
CA GLN A 43 3.09 -1.45 -3.03
C GLN A 43 2.11 -1.54 -4.22
N GLY A 44 1.02 -0.77 -4.20
CA GLY A 44 0.06 -0.73 -5.30
C GLY A 44 0.64 -0.26 -6.64
N TYR A 45 1.73 0.51 -6.61
CA TYR A 45 2.39 1.02 -7.83
C TYR A 45 3.71 0.32 -8.17
N SER A 46 4.24 -0.55 -7.28
CA SER A 46 5.55 -1.19 -7.45
C SER A 46 5.63 -2.02 -8.73
N GLY A 47 4.62 -2.84 -9.01
CA GLY A 47 4.56 -3.65 -10.24
C GLY A 47 4.54 -2.81 -11.52
N ALA A 48 3.79 -1.70 -11.54
CA ALA A 48 3.74 -0.79 -12.68
C ALA A 48 5.06 -0.02 -12.88
N ALA A 49 5.73 0.37 -11.81
CA ALA A 49 7.05 0.99 -11.85
C ALA A 49 8.10 0.00 -12.36
N GLN A 50 8.09 -1.24 -11.85
CA GLN A 50 9.00 -2.31 -12.29
C GLN A 50 8.83 -2.63 -13.77
N ALA A 51 7.58 -2.74 -14.26
CA ALA A 51 7.29 -2.98 -15.69
C ALA A 51 7.86 -1.89 -16.61
N LYS A 52 8.04 -0.66 -16.10
CA LYS A 52 8.70 0.47 -16.79
C LYS A 52 10.21 0.57 -16.50
N GLY A 53 10.78 -0.28 -15.65
CA GLY A 53 12.18 -0.16 -15.21
C GLY A 53 12.46 1.05 -14.32
N LEU A 54 11.43 1.61 -13.67
CA LEU A 54 11.56 2.75 -12.77
C LEU A 54 11.84 2.28 -11.33
N GLN A 55 12.69 3.04 -10.63
CA GLN A 55 12.86 2.87 -9.19
C GLN A 55 11.72 3.58 -8.45
N LEU A 56 10.94 2.87 -7.65
CA LEU A 56 9.92 3.42 -6.77
C LEU A 56 10.21 3.04 -5.33
N PHE A 57 10.32 4.01 -4.44
CA PHE A 57 10.52 3.76 -3.02
C PHE A 57 10.01 4.92 -2.16
N ALA A 58 9.78 4.62 -0.87
CA ALA A 58 9.37 5.60 0.12
C ALA A 58 10.52 5.99 1.06
N LEU A 59 10.50 7.23 1.50
CA LEU A 59 11.38 7.77 2.53
C LEU A 59 10.51 8.36 3.64
N ILE A 60 10.39 7.63 4.74
CA ILE A 60 9.57 8.03 5.87
C ILE A 60 10.49 8.46 7.01
N ASP A 61 10.38 9.71 7.43
CA ASP A 61 11.17 10.23 8.55
C ASP A 61 10.79 9.50 9.84
N SER A 62 11.79 9.10 10.61
CA SER A 62 11.58 8.39 11.88
C SER A 62 10.90 9.22 12.96
N THR A 63 10.73 10.53 12.79
CA THR A 63 9.99 11.41 13.71
C THR A 63 8.49 11.41 13.48
N VAL A 64 8.01 10.83 12.38
CA VAL A 64 6.58 10.74 12.05
C VAL A 64 5.86 9.93 13.12
N PRO A 65 4.72 10.43 13.65
CA PRO A 65 3.90 9.69 14.61
C PRO A 65 3.31 8.41 14.02
N GLU A 66 3.16 7.38 14.84
CA GLU A 66 2.61 6.09 14.41
C GLU A 66 1.11 6.18 14.12
N TRP A 67 0.39 7.00 14.87
CA TRP A 67 -1.07 7.14 14.76
C TRP A 67 -1.49 8.59 14.65
N LEU A 68 -2.33 8.86 13.65
CA LEU A 68 -2.87 10.19 13.35
C LEU A 68 -4.37 10.09 13.10
N SER A 69 -5.08 11.19 13.36
CA SER A 69 -6.48 11.36 12.99
C SER A 69 -6.59 12.25 11.75
N GLY A 70 -7.28 11.76 10.73
CA GLY A 70 -7.50 12.45 9.47
C GLY A 70 -8.35 11.65 8.49
N ASP A 71 -8.65 12.24 7.33
CA ASP A 71 -9.37 11.54 6.26
C ASP A 71 -8.39 10.75 5.38
N VAL A 72 -8.12 9.51 5.79
CA VAL A 72 -7.20 8.60 5.10
C VAL A 72 -7.62 8.33 3.66
N THR A 73 -8.93 8.31 3.36
CA THR A 73 -9.45 8.07 2.01
C THR A 73 -9.08 9.20 1.07
N ARG A 74 -9.21 10.44 1.53
CA ARG A 74 -8.86 11.63 0.73
C ARG A 74 -7.36 11.83 0.60
N ILE A 75 -6.58 11.53 1.65
CA ILE A 75 -5.11 11.53 1.56
C ILE A 75 -4.65 10.48 0.54
N ARG A 76 -5.17 9.25 0.60
CA ARG A 76 -4.90 8.18 -0.37
C ARG A 76 -5.26 8.61 -1.81
N GLN A 77 -6.41 9.25 -2.01
CA GLN A 77 -6.84 9.75 -3.31
C GLN A 77 -5.84 10.75 -3.90
N ILE A 78 -5.35 11.69 -3.08
CA ILE A 78 -4.34 12.66 -3.50
C ILE A 78 -3.03 11.96 -3.88
N LEU A 79 -2.52 11.06 -3.02
CA LEU A 79 -1.28 10.33 -3.27
C LEU A 79 -1.35 9.49 -4.54
N ASN A 80 -2.47 8.79 -4.76
CA ASN A 80 -2.72 8.00 -5.96
C ASN A 80 -2.73 8.88 -7.22
N ASN A 81 -3.37 10.04 -7.21
CA ASN A 81 -3.34 10.98 -8.32
C ASN A 81 -1.93 11.46 -8.65
N LEU A 82 -1.13 11.78 -7.63
CA LEU A 82 0.25 12.25 -7.82
C LEU A 82 1.17 11.14 -8.33
N LEU A 83 1.09 9.93 -7.76
CA LEU A 83 1.89 8.79 -8.20
C LEU A 83 1.53 8.31 -9.59
N ASN A 84 0.24 8.33 -9.93
CA ASN A 84 -0.23 8.00 -11.27
C ASN A 84 0.34 8.98 -12.31
N ASN A 85 0.36 10.27 -11.99
CA ASN A 85 0.99 11.28 -12.84
C ASN A 85 2.51 11.07 -12.93
N ALA A 86 3.19 10.81 -11.81
CA ALA A 86 4.62 10.53 -11.80
C ALA A 86 4.97 9.32 -12.69
N LEU A 87 4.24 8.20 -12.54
CA LEU A 87 4.42 7.02 -13.39
C LEU A 87 4.10 7.29 -14.87
N LYS A 88 3.07 8.08 -15.13
CA LYS A 88 2.66 8.41 -16.50
C LYS A 88 3.72 9.21 -17.24
N PHE A 89 4.36 10.17 -16.56
CA PHE A 89 5.24 11.15 -17.18
C PHE A 89 6.74 10.90 -16.93
N THR A 90 7.09 9.77 -16.30
CA THR A 90 8.47 9.32 -16.13
C THR A 90 8.69 8.09 -16.99
N ASP A 91 9.66 8.16 -17.89
CA ASP A 91 10.04 7.08 -18.80
C ASP A 91 11.25 6.29 -18.26
N TYR A 92 12.14 6.94 -17.51
CA TYR A 92 13.30 6.35 -16.87
C TYR A 92 13.70 7.11 -15.60
N GLY A 93 14.43 6.45 -14.71
CA GLY A 93 14.90 7.03 -13.45
C GLY A 93 14.07 6.59 -12.25
N LYS A 94 13.62 7.54 -11.43
CA LYS A 94 13.02 7.21 -10.14
C LYS A 94 11.80 8.05 -9.79
N ILE A 95 10.95 7.47 -8.94
CA ILE A 95 9.83 8.14 -8.26
C ILE A 95 10.03 7.93 -6.76
N VAL A 96 9.95 8.99 -5.98
CA VAL A 96 10.17 8.95 -4.53
C VAL A 96 9.00 9.59 -3.81
N LEU A 97 8.38 8.84 -2.91
CA LEU A 97 7.37 9.34 -1.97
C LEU A 97 8.06 9.64 -0.63
N ARG A 98 8.06 10.89 -0.19
CA ARG A 98 8.65 11.31 1.09
C ARG A 98 7.57 11.72 2.07
N LEU A 99 7.75 11.33 3.32
CA LEU A 99 6.96 11.80 4.44
C LEU A 99 7.86 12.28 5.56
N LYS A 100 7.68 13.54 5.96
CA LYS A 100 8.43 14.18 7.05
C LYS A 100 7.47 14.90 7.98
N MET A 101 7.89 15.11 9.22
CA MET A 101 7.23 16.00 10.15
C MET A 101 7.93 17.36 10.13
N ASP A 102 7.22 18.42 9.72
CA ASP A 102 7.76 19.77 9.67
C ASP A 102 7.73 20.45 11.04
N SER A 103 6.62 20.30 11.74
CA SER A 103 6.42 20.91 13.07
C SER A 103 5.42 20.12 13.89
N ARG A 104 5.50 20.27 15.19
CA ARG A 104 4.58 19.70 16.17
C ARG A 104 4.20 20.77 17.19
N ASP A 105 2.90 20.88 17.45
CA ASP A 105 2.33 21.74 18.49
C ASP A 105 1.33 20.88 19.27
N ASP A 106 1.55 20.73 20.59
CA ASP A 106 0.80 19.87 21.53
C ASP A 106 0.17 18.61 20.92
N GLU A 107 -1.01 18.75 20.29
CA GLU A 107 -1.76 17.64 19.67
C GLU A 107 -1.71 17.66 18.12
N ARG A 108 -1.27 18.78 17.52
CA ARG A 108 -1.24 18.93 16.06
C ARG A 108 0.16 18.73 15.52
N VAL A 109 0.23 18.02 14.42
CA VAL A 109 1.47 17.81 13.65
C VAL A 109 1.26 18.31 12.23
N MET A 110 2.25 19.04 11.71
CA MET A 110 2.28 19.40 10.30
C MET A 110 3.12 18.36 9.57
N LEU A 111 2.49 17.59 8.71
CA LEU A 111 3.17 16.62 7.88
C LEU A 111 3.44 17.17 6.49
N HIS A 112 4.64 16.87 6.01
CA HIS A 112 5.14 17.17 4.68
C HIS A 112 5.17 15.88 3.85
N TRP A 113 4.24 15.76 2.93
CA TRP A 113 4.16 14.67 1.97
C TRP A 113 4.68 15.16 0.63
N GLN A 114 5.60 14.44 0.02
CA GLN A 114 6.21 14.86 -1.24
C GLN A 114 6.29 13.69 -2.22
N VAL A 115 5.74 13.86 -3.40
CA VAL A 115 5.93 12.96 -4.54
C VAL A 115 6.86 13.64 -5.53
N SER A 116 8.03 13.04 -5.75
CA SER A 116 9.04 13.55 -6.68
C SER A 116 9.31 12.52 -7.76
N ASP A 117 9.38 12.96 -9.00
CA ASP A 117 9.73 12.17 -10.16
C ASP A 117 10.90 12.78 -10.93
N THR A 118 11.59 11.96 -11.72
CA THR A 118 12.66 12.39 -12.64
C THR A 118 12.16 12.42 -14.09
N GLY A 119 10.87 12.69 -14.29
CA GLY A 119 10.24 12.69 -15.60
C GLY A 119 10.55 13.93 -16.44
N LYS A 120 9.74 14.15 -17.44
CA LYS A 120 9.95 15.26 -18.40
C LYS A 120 9.87 16.67 -17.82
N GLY A 121 9.33 16.81 -16.59
CA GLY A 121 9.08 18.12 -16.00
C GLY A 121 7.95 18.89 -16.69
N ILE A 122 7.70 20.10 -16.23
CA ILE A 122 6.58 20.97 -16.64
C ILE A 122 7.09 22.36 -16.89
N ALA A 123 6.80 22.92 -18.06
CA ALA A 123 7.19 24.26 -18.42
C ALA A 123 6.54 25.31 -17.50
N HIS A 124 7.26 26.39 -17.20
CA HIS A 124 6.82 27.39 -16.22
C HIS A 124 5.47 28.03 -16.60
N GLU A 125 5.24 28.20 -17.91
CA GLU A 125 3.99 28.76 -18.45
C GLU A 125 2.79 27.83 -18.18
N GLU A 126 3.02 26.51 -18.21
CA GLU A 126 1.97 25.50 -17.98
C GLU A 126 1.66 25.31 -16.50
N GLN A 127 2.61 25.58 -15.60
CA GLN A 127 2.46 25.38 -14.16
C GLN A 127 1.33 26.22 -13.54
N THR A 128 1.05 27.39 -14.10
CA THR A 128 0.00 28.30 -13.63
C THR A 128 -1.42 27.72 -13.85
N HIS A 129 -1.60 26.94 -14.92
CA HIS A 129 -2.88 26.38 -15.33
C HIS A 129 -3.11 24.93 -14.89
N LEU A 130 -2.09 24.23 -14.37
CA LEU A 130 -2.15 22.80 -14.01
C LEU A 130 -3.27 22.43 -13.03
N PHE A 131 -3.70 23.36 -12.20
CA PHE A 131 -4.73 23.15 -11.20
C PHE A 131 -6.12 23.58 -11.68
N GLU A 132 -6.25 24.05 -12.92
CA GLU A 132 -7.53 24.35 -13.54
C GLU A 132 -8.22 23.05 -13.96
N PRO A 133 -9.54 22.92 -13.75
CA PRO A 133 -10.30 21.76 -14.21
C PRO A 133 -10.16 21.56 -15.72
N PHE A 134 -10.01 20.31 -16.16
CA PHE A 134 -9.89 19.89 -17.56
C PHE A 134 -8.63 20.38 -18.30
N TYR A 135 -7.72 21.07 -17.60
CA TYR A 135 -6.46 21.49 -18.22
C TYR A 135 -5.52 20.30 -18.45
N GLN A 136 -4.92 20.25 -19.62
CA GLN A 136 -3.91 19.26 -20.00
C GLN A 136 -2.79 19.94 -20.78
N VAL A 137 -1.56 19.62 -20.40
CA VAL A 137 -0.36 20.10 -21.08
C VAL A 137 -0.36 19.68 -22.55
N GLU A 138 -0.11 20.59 -23.49
CA GLU A 138 -0.23 20.32 -24.94
C GLU A 138 0.62 19.14 -25.41
N SER A 139 1.83 18.99 -24.86
CA SER A 139 2.72 17.87 -25.15
C SER A 139 2.20 16.51 -24.65
N ALA A 140 1.20 16.50 -23.78
CA ALA A 140 0.57 15.29 -23.24
C ALA A 140 -0.69 14.86 -24.01
N LYS A 141 -1.31 15.75 -24.78
CA LYS A 141 -2.57 15.48 -25.52
C LYS A 141 -2.45 14.33 -26.53
N ASN A 142 -1.26 14.09 -27.06
CA ASN A 142 -1.02 13.09 -28.11
C ASN A 142 -0.54 11.73 -27.59
N VAL A 143 -0.23 11.57 -26.29
CA VAL A 143 0.48 10.38 -25.80
C VAL A 143 -0.34 9.53 -24.83
N VAL A 144 -1.14 10.14 -23.95
CA VAL A 144 -1.92 9.34 -22.97
C VAL A 144 -3.17 10.10 -22.52
N ALA A 145 -4.34 9.50 -22.67
CA ALA A 145 -5.62 10.05 -22.19
C ALA A 145 -5.60 10.30 -20.67
N GLY A 146 -6.01 11.47 -20.24
CA GLY A 146 -6.27 11.84 -18.85
C GLY A 146 -7.52 12.69 -18.77
N THR A 147 -8.12 12.84 -17.59
CA THR A 147 -9.34 13.64 -17.40
C THR A 147 -9.04 15.14 -17.29
N GLY A 148 -7.82 15.49 -16.85
CA GLY A 148 -7.46 16.86 -16.49
C GLY A 148 -8.09 17.34 -15.17
N LEU A 149 -8.74 16.43 -14.43
CA LEU A 149 -9.42 16.74 -13.17
C LEU A 149 -8.57 16.41 -11.93
N GLY A 150 -7.67 15.45 -12.01
CA GLY A 150 -6.96 14.90 -10.85
C GLY A 150 -6.25 15.96 -9.99
N LEU A 151 -5.45 16.85 -10.59
CA LEU A 151 -4.74 17.89 -9.84
C LEU A 151 -5.67 18.98 -9.28
N SER A 152 -6.75 19.33 -9.99
CA SER A 152 -7.75 20.26 -9.48
C SER A 152 -8.51 19.69 -8.26
N ILE A 153 -8.80 18.38 -8.29
CA ILE A 153 -9.38 17.64 -7.15
C ILE A 153 -8.38 17.64 -5.97
N CYS A 154 -7.11 17.31 -6.21
CA CYS A 154 -6.08 17.34 -5.17
C CYS A 154 -6.03 18.71 -4.47
N LYS A 155 -5.98 19.79 -5.22
CA LYS A 155 -5.94 21.16 -4.66
C LYS A 155 -7.16 21.48 -3.79
N ARG A 156 -8.36 21.08 -4.24
CA ARG A 156 -9.62 21.28 -3.50
C ARG A 156 -9.68 20.44 -2.24
N LEU A 157 -9.28 19.17 -2.29
CA LEU A 157 -9.21 18.29 -1.13
C LEU A 157 -8.21 18.81 -0.10
N MET A 158 -7.04 19.25 -0.54
CA MET A 158 -6.06 19.88 0.36
C MET A 158 -6.65 21.11 1.07
N HIS A 159 -7.37 21.96 0.34
CA HIS A 159 -8.03 23.11 0.94
C HIS A 159 -9.10 22.72 1.98
N LEU A 160 -9.91 21.70 1.71
CA LEU A 160 -10.89 21.17 2.67
C LEU A 160 -10.25 20.63 3.94
N MET A 161 -9.07 20.01 3.82
CA MET A 161 -8.29 19.49 4.94
C MET A 161 -7.40 20.56 5.61
N ASN A 162 -7.58 21.85 5.29
CA ASN A 162 -6.76 22.97 5.76
C ASN A 162 -5.27 22.83 5.44
N GLY A 163 -4.94 22.08 4.41
CA GLY A 163 -3.59 21.89 3.91
C GLY A 163 -3.23 22.80 2.75
N THR A 164 -1.97 22.75 2.34
CA THR A 164 -1.46 23.46 1.17
C THR A 164 -0.70 22.53 0.24
N MET A 165 -0.72 22.84 -1.05
CA MET A 165 -0.03 22.09 -2.09
C MET A 165 0.90 23.02 -2.88
N ARG A 166 2.14 22.58 -3.12
CA ARG A 166 3.15 23.30 -3.89
C ARG A 166 3.72 22.40 -4.99
N LEU A 167 4.14 23.02 -6.07
CA LEU A 167 4.83 22.37 -7.19
C LEU A 167 6.18 23.05 -7.40
N VAL A 168 7.21 22.22 -7.56
CA VAL A 168 8.51 22.62 -8.10
C VAL A 168 8.79 21.70 -9.27
N SER A 169 9.00 22.25 -10.46
CA SER A 169 9.24 21.47 -11.67
C SER A 169 10.08 22.26 -12.68
N GLU A 170 10.97 21.55 -13.36
CA GLU A 170 11.79 22.09 -14.43
C GLU A 170 11.79 21.12 -15.61
N PRO A 171 11.64 21.61 -16.85
CA PRO A 171 11.72 20.77 -18.04
C PRO A 171 13.01 19.93 -18.09
N GLY A 172 12.84 18.62 -18.24
CA GLY A 172 13.95 17.66 -18.28
C GLY A 172 14.54 17.24 -16.94
N LEU A 173 14.11 17.85 -15.82
CA LEU A 173 14.59 17.50 -14.46
C LEU A 173 13.54 16.78 -13.60
N GLY A 174 12.28 16.78 -14.05
CA GLY A 174 11.18 16.16 -13.34
C GLY A 174 10.31 17.12 -12.55
N SER A 175 9.44 16.58 -11.72
CA SER A 175 8.49 17.35 -10.93
C SER A 175 8.49 16.90 -9.46
N SER A 176 8.14 17.82 -8.58
CA SER A 176 8.00 17.58 -7.15
C SER A 176 6.75 18.26 -6.63
N PHE A 177 5.76 17.47 -6.28
CA PHE A 177 4.54 17.92 -5.62
C PHE A 177 4.68 17.76 -4.12
N THR A 178 4.49 18.83 -3.38
CA THR A 178 4.61 18.89 -1.93
C THR A 178 3.28 19.27 -1.30
N LEU A 179 2.84 18.48 -0.33
CA LEU A 179 1.62 18.69 0.45
C LEU A 179 2.03 19.01 1.89
N HIS A 180 1.51 20.07 2.47
CA HIS A 180 1.61 20.36 3.89
C HIS A 180 0.23 20.16 4.50
N LEU A 181 0.08 19.15 5.36
CA LEU A 181 -1.19 18.75 5.91
C LEU A 181 -1.15 18.77 7.43
N PRO A 182 -2.00 19.60 8.10
CA PRO A 182 -2.17 19.58 9.54
C PRO A 182 -3.03 18.37 9.94
N LEU A 183 -2.49 17.53 10.83
CA LEU A 183 -3.18 16.36 11.36
C LEU A 183 -3.12 16.36 12.88
N VAL A 184 -3.98 15.59 13.52
CA VAL A 184 -3.98 15.44 14.98
C VAL A 184 -3.27 14.15 15.36
N GLN A 185 -2.31 14.23 16.27
CA GLN A 185 -1.67 13.04 16.80
C GLN A 185 -2.61 12.34 17.78
N VAL A 186 -2.73 11.03 17.64
CA VAL A 186 -3.55 10.19 18.51
C VAL A 186 -2.63 9.26 19.29
N ASN A 187 -2.75 9.30 20.62
CA ASN A 187 -2.10 8.33 21.47
C ASN A 187 -3.09 7.20 21.74
N GLU A 188 -3.03 6.12 20.97
CA GLU A 188 -3.82 4.91 21.22
C GLU A 188 -3.01 3.92 22.07
N PRO A 189 -3.26 3.83 23.39
CA PRO A 189 -2.54 2.88 24.24
C PRO A 189 -2.92 1.41 23.98
N ALA A 190 -3.95 1.14 23.20
CA ALA A 190 -4.44 -0.21 22.90
C ALA A 190 -3.80 -0.85 21.66
N ARG A 191 -3.15 -0.08 20.79
CA ARG A 191 -2.42 -0.61 19.64
C ARG A 191 -0.93 -0.61 19.96
N LEU A 192 -0.39 -1.80 20.15
CA LEU A 192 1.05 -1.99 20.31
C LEU A 192 1.74 -1.53 19.04
N SER A 193 2.85 -0.77 19.20
CA SER A 193 3.75 -0.48 18.08
C SER A 193 4.14 -1.80 17.40
N PRO A 194 4.09 -1.91 16.07
CA PRO A 194 4.55 -3.11 15.37
C PRO A 194 6.07 -3.32 15.52
N PHE A 195 6.76 -2.34 16.09
CA PHE A 195 8.20 -2.34 16.28
C PHE A 195 8.55 -2.47 17.77
N GLY A 196 9.36 -3.47 18.10
CA GLY A 196 9.98 -3.64 19.42
C GLY A 196 11.37 -2.97 19.47
N GLU A 197 12.14 -3.25 20.52
CA GLU A 197 13.52 -2.78 20.65
C GLU A 197 14.50 -3.73 19.96
N LEU A 198 15.36 -3.19 19.08
CA LEU A 198 16.56 -3.83 18.57
C LEU A 198 17.77 -3.49 19.47
N ALA A 199 17.58 -3.53 20.80
CA ALA A 199 18.57 -3.09 21.76
C ALA A 199 19.89 -3.88 21.60
N ALA A 200 21.01 -3.16 21.67
CA ALA A 200 22.38 -3.65 21.52
C ALA A 200 22.77 -4.19 20.13
N SER A 201 21.90 -4.19 19.16
CA SER A 201 22.19 -4.62 17.79
C SER A 201 23.10 -3.64 17.06
N VAL A 202 24.05 -4.16 16.29
CA VAL A 202 24.87 -3.35 15.38
C VAL A 202 24.43 -3.66 13.96
N VAL A 203 24.03 -2.65 13.22
CA VAL A 203 23.55 -2.77 11.84
C VAL A 203 24.32 -1.82 10.93
N TYR A 204 24.93 -2.36 9.89
CA TYR A 204 25.54 -1.59 8.81
C TYR A 204 24.58 -1.50 7.63
N VAL A 205 24.32 -0.29 7.13
CA VAL A 205 23.34 -0.05 6.08
C VAL A 205 24.05 0.38 4.80
N VAL A 206 23.85 -0.39 3.73
CA VAL A 206 24.41 -0.14 2.41
C VAL A 206 23.30 0.06 1.40
N SER A 207 23.39 1.13 0.61
CA SER A 207 22.45 1.43 -0.49
C SER A 207 23.14 2.26 -1.56
N PRO A 208 22.79 2.08 -2.84
CA PRO A 208 23.20 3.00 -3.91
C PRO A 208 22.55 4.38 -3.74
N VAL A 209 21.47 4.49 -2.98
CA VAL A 209 20.77 5.73 -2.68
C VAL A 209 21.06 6.13 -1.24
N ARG A 210 21.96 7.11 -1.07
CA ARG A 210 22.42 7.57 0.24
C ARG A 210 21.26 8.03 1.15
N GLU A 211 20.31 8.79 0.61
CA GLU A 211 19.14 9.28 1.34
C GLU A 211 18.30 8.13 1.93
N LEU A 212 18.19 7.02 1.18
CA LEU A 212 17.50 5.81 1.64
C LEU A 212 18.26 5.15 2.81
N ALA A 213 19.58 5.01 2.71
CA ALA A 213 20.39 4.44 3.78
C ALA A 213 20.33 5.32 5.05
N GLU A 214 20.38 6.65 4.92
CA GLU A 214 20.24 7.59 6.04
C GLU A 214 18.87 7.46 6.72
N CYS A 215 17.80 7.33 5.92
CA CYS A 215 16.44 7.11 6.42
C CYS A 215 16.34 5.82 7.25
N TYR A 216 16.83 4.70 6.73
CA TYR A 216 16.84 3.42 7.46
C TYR A 216 17.73 3.47 8.71
N CYS A 217 18.89 4.14 8.67
CA CYS A 217 19.71 4.35 9.86
C CYS A 217 18.96 5.12 10.96
N ALA A 218 18.14 6.11 10.61
CA ALA A 218 17.31 6.83 11.57
C ALA A 218 16.26 5.95 12.23
N TRP A 219 15.58 5.10 11.45
CA TRP A 219 14.63 4.12 11.95
C TRP A 219 15.29 3.08 12.86
N LEU A 220 16.43 2.52 12.45
CA LEU A 220 17.19 1.56 13.26
C LEU A 220 17.57 2.14 14.62
N ARG A 221 18.00 3.41 14.67
CA ARG A 221 18.31 4.10 15.92
C ARG A 221 17.06 4.33 16.78
N ARG A 222 15.91 4.65 16.15
CA ARG A 222 14.63 4.75 16.86
C ARG A 222 14.23 3.42 17.49
N TRP A 223 14.55 2.29 16.86
CA TRP A 223 14.35 0.95 17.40
C TRP A 223 15.42 0.49 18.38
N GLY A 224 16.37 1.36 18.76
CA GLY A 224 17.41 1.09 19.76
C GLY A 224 18.69 0.46 19.21
N ALA A 225 18.82 0.22 17.90
CA ALA A 225 20.03 -0.31 17.30
C ALA A 225 21.11 0.75 17.11
N ARG A 226 22.37 0.29 17.10
CA ARG A 226 23.53 1.09 16.65
C ARG A 226 23.67 0.97 15.15
N ALA A 227 23.22 1.96 14.38
CA ALA A 227 23.21 1.94 12.93
C ALA A 227 24.33 2.80 12.34
N TYR A 228 25.04 2.24 11.36
CA TYR A 228 26.15 2.86 10.65
C TYR A 228 25.91 2.85 9.14
N LEU A 229 26.29 3.94 8.48
CA LEU A 229 26.25 4.02 7.01
C LEU A 229 27.47 3.35 6.39
N GLY A 230 27.24 2.55 5.34
CA GLY A 230 28.27 1.83 4.62
C GLY A 230 28.68 0.51 5.28
N ALA A 231 29.45 -0.29 4.56
CA ALA A 231 29.99 -1.54 5.08
C ALA A 231 31.15 -1.29 6.06
N PRO A 232 31.34 -2.16 7.09
CA PRO A 232 32.48 -2.07 7.98
C PRO A 232 33.78 -2.45 7.26
N LYS A 233 34.91 -1.96 7.73
CA LYS A 233 36.20 -2.45 7.27
C LYS A 233 36.37 -3.93 7.69
N PRO A 234 37.08 -4.73 6.89
CA PRO A 234 37.39 -6.10 7.27
C PRO A 234 38.02 -6.17 8.66
N GLY A 235 37.41 -6.96 9.57
CA GLY A 235 37.84 -7.11 10.95
C GLY A 235 37.34 -6.09 11.97
N ASP A 236 36.66 -5.02 11.56
CA ASP A 236 36.14 -4.00 12.47
C ASP A 236 34.70 -4.29 12.97
N ALA A 237 33.98 -5.23 12.33
CA ALA A 237 32.62 -5.56 12.71
C ALA A 237 32.56 -6.53 13.90
N PRO A 238 31.68 -6.29 14.89
CA PRO A 238 31.38 -7.29 15.91
C PRO A 238 30.78 -8.57 15.29
N ASP A 239 31.03 -9.73 15.91
CA ASP A 239 30.57 -11.05 15.42
C ASP A 239 29.03 -11.12 15.23
N ALA A 240 28.26 -10.36 15.99
CA ALA A 240 26.81 -10.32 15.91
C ALA A 240 26.25 -9.15 15.06
N ALA A 241 27.12 -8.47 14.29
CA ALA A 241 26.66 -7.37 13.44
C ALA A 241 25.88 -7.90 12.22
N VAL A 242 24.86 -7.15 11.79
CA VAL A 242 24.05 -7.45 10.60
C VAL A 242 24.36 -6.44 9.51
N LEU A 243 24.50 -6.90 8.28
CA LEU A 243 24.56 -6.05 7.11
C LEU A 243 23.15 -5.94 6.48
N LEU A 244 22.65 -4.73 6.35
CA LEU A 244 21.39 -4.41 5.66
C LEU A 244 21.70 -3.78 4.31
N GLU A 245 21.41 -4.49 3.24
CA GLU A 245 21.48 -3.98 1.86
C GLU A 245 20.11 -3.51 1.38
N LEU A 246 20.05 -2.30 0.86
CA LEU A 246 18.81 -1.69 0.34
C LEU A 246 18.90 -1.49 -1.17
N HIS A 247 18.06 -2.20 -1.93
CA HIS A 247 18.01 -2.15 -3.40
C HIS A 247 16.69 -1.58 -3.91
N PRO A 248 16.61 -0.28 -4.22
CA PRO A 248 15.37 0.36 -4.71
C PRO A 248 15.03 0.03 -6.18
N GLY A 249 15.84 -0.77 -6.86
CA GLY A 249 15.64 -1.17 -8.26
C GLY A 249 16.08 -2.60 -8.53
N ALA A 250 15.82 -3.09 -9.75
CA ALA A 250 16.11 -4.47 -10.16
C ALA A 250 17.61 -4.80 -10.26
N ALA A 251 18.49 -3.81 -10.38
CA ALA A 251 19.92 -4.01 -10.44
C ALA A 251 20.49 -4.23 -9.05
N ARG A 252 20.79 -5.46 -8.73
CA ARG A 252 21.46 -5.84 -7.49
C ARG A 252 22.92 -5.36 -7.52
N GLN A 253 23.32 -4.62 -6.48
CA GLN A 253 24.74 -4.37 -6.24
C GLN A 253 25.38 -5.60 -5.60
N LEU A 254 26.64 -5.83 -5.94
CA LEU A 254 27.42 -6.91 -5.37
C LEU A 254 27.64 -6.66 -3.87
N LEU A 255 27.50 -7.72 -3.08
CA LEU A 255 27.98 -7.74 -1.70
C LEU A 255 29.40 -7.20 -1.61
N GLU A 256 29.66 -6.41 -0.59
CA GLU A 256 31.02 -6.05 -0.22
C GLU A 256 31.85 -7.32 -0.05
N PRO A 257 32.95 -7.49 -0.79
CA PRO A 257 33.79 -8.67 -0.70
C PRO A 257 34.34 -8.83 0.72
N GLY A 258 34.03 -9.96 1.37
CA GLY A 258 34.55 -10.31 2.69
C GLY A 258 33.56 -10.23 3.86
N TRP A 259 32.28 -9.87 3.63
CA TRP A 259 31.27 -9.98 4.67
C TRP A 259 30.90 -11.46 4.91
N THR A 260 31.03 -11.93 6.15
CA THR A 260 30.73 -13.32 6.56
C THR A 260 29.61 -13.40 7.59
N GLY A 261 29.12 -12.25 8.10
CA GLY A 261 28.05 -12.18 9.08
C GLY A 261 26.65 -12.31 8.49
N PRO A 262 25.60 -12.20 9.33
CA PRO A 262 24.21 -12.18 8.89
C PRO A 262 23.95 -11.04 7.88
N LEU A 263 23.16 -11.34 6.84
CA LEU A 263 22.82 -10.41 5.77
C LEU A 263 21.30 -10.28 5.66
N VAL A 264 20.80 -9.06 5.61
CA VAL A 264 19.41 -8.75 5.23
C VAL A 264 19.43 -7.98 3.92
N VAL A 265 18.74 -8.49 2.91
CA VAL A 265 18.57 -7.83 1.61
C VAL A 265 17.13 -7.34 1.48
N ALA A 266 16.94 -6.04 1.47
CA ALA A 266 15.66 -5.42 1.19
C ALA A 266 15.63 -4.93 -0.25
N ALA A 267 14.69 -5.45 -1.06
CA ALA A 267 14.59 -5.16 -2.47
C ALA A 267 13.14 -4.88 -2.88
N SER A 268 12.95 -4.08 -3.93
CA SER A 268 11.62 -3.88 -4.55
C SER A 268 11.22 -5.06 -5.44
N ASP A 269 12.17 -5.92 -5.82
CA ASP A 269 11.94 -7.13 -6.59
C ASP A 269 12.54 -8.32 -5.83
N MET A 270 11.65 -9.16 -5.31
CA MET A 270 12.00 -10.36 -4.53
C MET A 270 12.28 -11.59 -5.41
N SER A 271 12.17 -11.49 -6.72
CA SER A 271 12.33 -12.62 -7.66
C SER A 271 13.77 -13.13 -7.77
N VAL A 272 14.75 -12.31 -7.35
CA VAL A 272 16.18 -12.65 -7.43
C VAL A 272 16.68 -13.11 -6.07
N ALA A 273 16.77 -14.42 -5.87
CA ALA A 273 17.40 -14.99 -4.67
C ALA A 273 18.88 -14.60 -4.61
N PRO A 274 19.40 -14.22 -3.42
CA PRO A 274 20.82 -13.97 -3.25
C PRO A 274 21.61 -15.27 -3.39
N ALA A 275 22.56 -15.30 -4.33
CA ALA A 275 23.57 -16.37 -4.41
C ALA A 275 24.67 -16.07 -3.39
N VAL A 276 24.48 -16.44 -2.12
CA VAL A 276 25.43 -16.19 -1.03
C VAL A 276 25.49 -17.40 -0.13
N ASP A 277 26.70 -17.72 0.32
CA ASP A 277 26.95 -18.79 1.30
C ASP A 277 26.63 -18.35 2.75
N ASN A 278 26.33 -17.07 2.97
CA ASN A 278 26.04 -16.50 4.29
C ASN A 278 24.56 -16.63 4.66
N PRO A 279 24.20 -16.69 5.96
CA PRO A 279 22.82 -16.57 6.41
C PRO A 279 22.19 -15.27 5.86
N CYS A 280 21.19 -15.42 5.00
CA CYS A 280 20.59 -14.30 4.30
C CYS A 280 19.07 -14.31 4.46
N TRP A 281 18.52 -13.14 4.85
CA TRP A 281 17.08 -12.89 4.95
C TRP A 281 16.68 -11.86 3.92
N GLN A 282 15.54 -12.10 3.29
CA GLN A 282 14.98 -11.17 2.32
C GLN A 282 13.85 -10.36 2.96
N ALA A 283 13.69 -9.11 2.52
CA ALA A 283 12.63 -8.22 2.94
C ALA A 283 12.13 -7.38 1.77
N ASP A 284 10.84 -7.04 1.79
CA ASP A 284 10.28 -6.07 0.85
C ASP A 284 10.70 -4.66 1.26
N LEU A 285 11.40 -3.96 0.35
CA LEU A 285 11.85 -2.59 0.58
C LEU A 285 10.68 -1.59 0.72
N SER A 286 9.51 -1.93 0.20
CA SER A 286 8.30 -1.11 0.34
C SER A 286 7.67 -1.18 1.74
N SER A 287 8.07 -2.16 2.58
CA SER A 287 7.56 -2.37 3.93
C SER A 287 8.65 -2.25 4.98
N LEU A 288 8.57 -1.18 5.78
CA LEU A 288 9.46 -0.96 6.92
C LEU A 288 9.32 -2.07 7.96
N GLN A 289 8.10 -2.59 8.12
CA GLN A 289 7.79 -3.67 9.04
C GLN A 289 8.43 -4.99 8.61
N ASP A 290 8.48 -5.26 7.31
CA ASP A 290 9.10 -6.47 6.79
C ASP A 290 10.62 -6.46 6.97
N VAL A 291 11.24 -5.31 6.70
CA VAL A 291 12.68 -5.10 6.98
C VAL A 291 12.99 -5.25 8.48
N TYR A 292 12.14 -4.70 9.35
CA TYR A 292 12.28 -4.87 10.79
C TYR A 292 12.21 -6.35 11.20
N ARG A 293 11.23 -7.11 10.70
CA ARG A 293 11.09 -8.55 10.97
C ARG A 293 12.29 -9.35 10.48
N ALA A 294 12.80 -9.04 9.28
CA ALA A 294 13.98 -9.70 8.74
C ALA A 294 15.23 -9.44 9.62
N LEU A 295 15.40 -8.22 10.13
CA LEU A 295 16.47 -7.88 11.06
C LEU A 295 16.35 -8.63 12.40
N CYS A 296 15.15 -8.74 12.97
CA CYS A 296 14.92 -9.54 14.19
C CYS A 296 15.31 -10.99 13.99
N LYS A 297 14.94 -11.60 12.85
CA LYS A 297 15.32 -12.97 12.49
C LYS A 297 16.84 -13.12 12.32
N ALA A 298 17.48 -12.17 11.64
CA ALA A 298 18.93 -12.18 11.43
C ALA A 298 19.72 -12.11 12.73
N GLN A 299 19.14 -11.55 13.79
CA GLN A 299 19.76 -11.44 15.12
C GLN A 299 19.40 -12.58 16.06
N GLY A 300 18.64 -13.59 15.61
CA GLY A 300 18.18 -14.69 16.47
C GLY A 300 17.21 -14.24 17.56
N MET A 301 16.61 -13.04 17.43
CA MET A 301 15.56 -12.59 18.32
C MET A 301 14.28 -13.33 17.95
N GLY A 302 13.97 -14.42 18.65
CA GLY A 302 12.74 -15.17 18.48
C GLY A 302 11.53 -14.30 18.88
N MET A 303 10.87 -13.72 17.92
CA MET A 303 9.45 -13.41 18.03
C MET A 303 8.75 -14.78 18.02
N GLY A 304 8.05 -15.11 19.10
CA GLY A 304 7.53 -16.45 19.38
C GLY A 304 6.91 -17.14 18.17
N ALA A 305 7.33 -18.40 18.01
CA ALA A 305 6.85 -19.43 17.08
C ALA A 305 7.05 -19.19 15.57
N ASP A 306 7.98 -19.99 15.05
CA ASP A 306 8.08 -20.55 13.71
C ASP A 306 8.41 -19.63 12.53
N LEU A 307 9.71 -19.76 12.12
CA LEU A 307 10.07 -20.02 10.71
C LEU A 307 11.61 -20.13 10.59
N GLU A 308 12.10 -21.31 10.20
CA GLU A 308 13.50 -21.62 9.95
C GLU A 308 14.11 -20.83 8.77
N PRO A 309 15.45 -20.58 8.76
CA PRO A 309 16.13 -19.89 7.66
C PRO A 309 16.23 -20.81 6.43
N GLY A 310 15.85 -20.27 5.29
CA GLY A 310 16.07 -20.90 4.00
C GLY A 310 14.83 -21.54 3.38
N THR A 311 14.38 -20.91 2.31
CA THR A 311 13.24 -21.19 1.42
C THR A 311 12.02 -20.34 1.73
N ALA A 312 12.05 -19.13 1.22
CA ALA A 312 10.91 -18.24 1.36
C ALA A 312 10.02 -18.30 0.15
N LYS A 313 9.01 -19.02 0.21
CA LYS A 313 7.63 -18.61 0.03
C LYS A 313 6.94 -19.10 1.26
N THR A 314 6.64 -18.24 2.21
CA THR A 314 5.64 -18.58 3.21
C THR A 314 4.40 -18.85 2.40
N GLU A 315 4.15 -20.11 2.14
CA GLU A 315 2.85 -20.54 1.64
C GLU A 315 1.87 -20.14 2.74
N LEU A 316 1.24 -18.98 2.56
CA LEU A 316 0.06 -18.55 3.30
C LEU A 316 -1.05 -19.54 2.94
N LYS A 317 -1.03 -20.75 3.50
CA LYS A 317 -2.04 -21.77 3.23
C LYS A 317 -3.14 -21.66 4.26
N LEU A 318 -4.26 -21.16 3.79
CA LEU A 318 -5.54 -21.27 4.45
C LEU A 318 -6.22 -22.51 3.84
N ASP A 319 -6.37 -23.59 4.58
CA ASP A 319 -7.05 -24.82 4.12
C ASP A 319 -8.58 -24.63 4.27
N LEU A 320 -9.14 -23.64 3.56
CA LEU A 320 -10.56 -23.27 3.60
C LEU A 320 -11.23 -23.62 2.27
N ARG A 321 -12.47 -24.15 2.36
CA ARG A 321 -13.37 -24.33 1.22
C ARG A 321 -14.26 -23.11 1.10
N ILE A 322 -14.04 -22.29 0.07
CA ILE A 322 -14.69 -21.01 -0.12
C ILE A 322 -15.65 -21.04 -1.28
N LEU A 323 -16.92 -20.72 -1.04
CA LEU A 323 -17.89 -20.45 -2.10
C LEU A 323 -17.77 -18.97 -2.49
N VAL A 324 -17.50 -18.71 -3.76
CA VAL A 324 -17.37 -17.34 -4.31
C VAL A 324 -18.52 -17.06 -5.25
N ALA A 325 -19.36 -16.08 -4.90
CA ALA A 325 -20.44 -15.57 -5.74
C ALA A 325 -20.03 -14.23 -6.37
N GLU A 326 -19.84 -14.21 -7.68
CA GLU A 326 -19.39 -13.06 -8.47
C GLU A 326 -19.97 -13.18 -9.88
N ASP A 327 -20.60 -12.14 -10.42
CA ASP A 327 -21.25 -12.19 -11.72
C ASP A 327 -20.29 -11.97 -12.91
N ASN A 328 -19.13 -11.37 -12.64
CA ASN A 328 -18.13 -11.07 -13.66
C ASN A 328 -17.11 -12.21 -13.77
N VAL A 329 -17.05 -12.87 -14.89
CA VAL A 329 -16.15 -14.02 -15.17
C VAL A 329 -14.67 -13.66 -14.96
N ILE A 330 -14.25 -12.43 -15.26
CA ILE A 330 -12.87 -12.00 -15.08
C ILE A 330 -12.54 -11.87 -13.60
N ASN A 331 -13.44 -11.27 -12.82
CA ASN A 331 -13.30 -11.16 -11.38
C ASN A 331 -13.31 -12.55 -10.72
N GLN A 332 -14.16 -13.48 -11.18
CA GLN A 332 -14.15 -14.88 -10.73
C GLN A 332 -12.77 -15.52 -10.89
N LEU A 333 -12.14 -15.35 -12.07
CA LEU A 333 -10.82 -15.91 -12.34
C LEU A 333 -9.74 -15.30 -11.43
N ILE A 334 -9.76 -13.97 -11.28
CA ILE A 334 -8.80 -13.27 -10.42
C ILE A 334 -8.96 -13.72 -8.96
N LEU A 335 -10.19 -13.79 -8.46
CA LEU A 335 -10.49 -14.24 -7.10
C LEU A 335 -10.07 -15.67 -6.87
N ARG A 336 -10.36 -16.56 -7.82
CA ARG A 336 -9.93 -17.94 -7.76
C ARG A 336 -8.42 -18.04 -7.65
N ASP A 337 -7.69 -17.40 -8.58
CA ASP A 337 -6.24 -17.45 -8.61
C ASP A 337 -5.63 -16.92 -7.31
N GLN A 338 -6.17 -15.82 -6.75
CA GLN A 338 -5.73 -15.25 -5.46
C GLN A 338 -6.02 -16.19 -4.27
N LEU A 339 -7.20 -16.79 -4.21
CA LEU A 339 -7.60 -17.69 -3.13
C LEU A 339 -6.89 -19.03 -3.19
N GLU A 340 -6.67 -19.59 -4.40
CA GLU A 340 -5.87 -20.80 -4.62
C GLU A 340 -4.40 -20.56 -4.26
N GLU A 341 -3.84 -19.37 -4.51
CA GLU A 341 -2.50 -18.98 -4.06
C GLU A 341 -2.40 -18.96 -2.54
N LEU A 342 -3.50 -18.63 -1.83
CA LEU A 342 -3.62 -18.73 -0.37
C LEU A 342 -3.91 -20.16 0.12
N GLY A 343 -3.94 -21.16 -0.76
CA GLY A 343 -4.17 -22.56 -0.42
C GLY A 343 -5.64 -22.93 -0.19
N CYS A 344 -6.59 -22.06 -0.57
CA CYS A 344 -8.02 -22.35 -0.44
C CYS A 344 -8.53 -23.19 -1.60
N THR A 345 -9.58 -23.97 -1.33
CA THR A 345 -10.37 -24.64 -2.38
C THR A 345 -11.57 -23.77 -2.75
N VAL A 346 -11.70 -23.40 -4.03
CA VAL A 346 -12.67 -22.39 -4.48
C VAL A 346 -13.73 -23.00 -5.37
N THR A 347 -15.00 -22.76 -5.03
CA THR A 347 -16.15 -23.02 -5.89
C THR A 347 -16.75 -21.71 -6.36
N LEU A 348 -16.83 -21.50 -7.68
CA LEU A 348 -17.33 -20.27 -8.31
C LEU A 348 -18.78 -20.41 -8.72
N VAL A 349 -19.59 -19.39 -8.47
CA VAL A 349 -20.98 -19.26 -8.94
C VAL A 349 -21.23 -17.83 -9.42
N SER A 350 -22.21 -17.67 -10.31
CA SER A 350 -22.41 -16.39 -11.03
C SER A 350 -23.52 -15.51 -10.45
N ASP A 351 -24.28 -16.00 -9.49
CA ASP A 351 -25.31 -15.21 -8.80
C ASP A 351 -25.72 -15.85 -7.45
N GLY A 352 -26.51 -15.12 -6.67
CA GLY A 352 -26.91 -15.56 -5.33
C GLY A 352 -27.88 -16.75 -5.33
N LEU A 353 -28.60 -17.02 -6.42
CA LEU A 353 -29.46 -18.21 -6.52
C LEU A 353 -28.63 -19.48 -6.68
N GLU A 354 -27.66 -19.42 -7.58
CA GLU A 354 -26.70 -20.51 -7.80
C GLU A 354 -25.90 -20.78 -6.52
N ALA A 355 -25.50 -19.72 -5.80
CA ALA A 355 -24.83 -19.85 -4.50
C ALA A 355 -25.70 -20.61 -3.48
N LEU A 356 -26.99 -20.31 -3.41
CA LEU A 356 -27.93 -20.95 -2.50
C LEU A 356 -28.17 -22.43 -2.84
N GLU A 357 -28.17 -22.80 -4.14
CA GLU A 357 -28.28 -24.16 -4.59
C GLU A 357 -27.02 -24.95 -4.25
N ARG A 358 -25.84 -24.44 -4.60
CA ARG A 358 -24.55 -25.08 -4.28
C ARG A 358 -24.35 -25.29 -2.79
N TRP A 359 -24.76 -24.32 -2.00
CA TRP A 359 -24.71 -24.41 -0.55
C TRP A 359 -25.46 -25.61 0.05
N ARG A 360 -26.50 -26.09 -0.60
CA ARG A 360 -27.28 -27.25 -0.12
C ARG A 360 -26.61 -28.59 -0.42
N ASP A 361 -25.76 -28.60 -1.43
CA ASP A 361 -25.19 -29.83 -1.97
C ASP A 361 -23.76 -30.09 -1.49
N GLU A 362 -23.06 -29.05 -1.05
CA GLU A 362 -21.64 -29.07 -0.66
C GLU A 362 -21.42 -28.32 0.66
N ASP A 363 -20.41 -28.75 1.44
CA ASP A 363 -19.99 -28.07 2.67
C ASP A 363 -18.92 -27.01 2.33
N PHE A 364 -19.11 -25.80 2.81
CA PHE A 364 -18.16 -24.68 2.71
C PHE A 364 -17.82 -24.15 4.08
N ASP A 365 -16.62 -23.57 4.22
CA ASP A 365 -16.14 -22.95 5.45
C ASP A 365 -16.44 -21.45 5.45
N LEU A 366 -16.60 -20.82 4.26
CA LEU A 366 -16.84 -19.40 4.10
C LEU A 366 -17.54 -19.09 2.77
N LEU A 367 -18.38 -18.05 2.78
CA LEU A 367 -18.95 -17.43 1.58
C LEU A 367 -18.32 -16.05 1.34
N LEU A 368 -17.72 -15.85 0.17
CA LEU A 368 -17.31 -14.55 -0.36
C LEU A 368 -18.28 -14.14 -1.47
N THR A 369 -19.03 -13.08 -1.31
CA THR A 369 -20.07 -12.67 -2.26
C THR A 369 -19.92 -11.23 -2.73
N ASP A 370 -20.02 -10.98 -4.03
CA ASP A 370 -20.29 -9.62 -4.51
C ASP A 370 -21.64 -9.14 -3.95
N VAL A 371 -21.71 -7.89 -3.57
CA VAL A 371 -22.95 -7.29 -3.09
C VAL A 371 -23.93 -6.97 -4.23
N ASN A 372 -23.41 -6.72 -5.44
CA ASN A 372 -24.20 -6.35 -6.62
C ASN A 372 -24.15 -7.45 -7.69
N MET A 373 -25.10 -8.38 -7.66
CA MET A 373 -25.24 -9.44 -8.65
C MET A 373 -26.66 -9.49 -9.23
N PRO A 374 -26.83 -10.01 -10.46
CA PRO A 374 -28.15 -10.22 -11.04
C PRO A 374 -28.93 -11.33 -10.31
N LYS A 375 -30.24 -11.40 -10.53
CA LYS A 375 -31.21 -12.36 -9.98
C LYS A 375 -31.35 -12.31 -8.46
N MET A 376 -30.29 -12.52 -7.70
CA MET A 376 -30.20 -12.38 -6.25
C MET A 376 -28.88 -11.73 -5.88
N ASN A 377 -28.94 -10.55 -5.27
CA ASN A 377 -27.77 -9.80 -4.81
C ASN A 377 -27.17 -10.38 -3.53
N GLY A 378 -25.95 -9.96 -3.15
CA GLY A 378 -25.25 -10.48 -1.97
C GLY A 378 -25.98 -10.21 -0.66
N TYR A 379 -26.70 -9.09 -0.53
CA TYR A 379 -27.49 -8.79 0.66
C TYR A 379 -28.66 -9.74 0.85
N GLU A 380 -29.39 -10.00 -0.24
CA GLU A 380 -30.51 -10.96 -0.24
C GLU A 380 -30.04 -12.39 0.04
N LEU A 381 -28.87 -12.76 -0.52
CA LEU A 381 -28.25 -14.05 -0.28
C LEU A 381 -27.90 -14.21 1.21
N ALA A 382 -27.19 -13.23 1.80
CA ALA A 382 -26.82 -13.24 3.21
C ALA A 382 -28.06 -13.33 4.12
N ALA A 383 -29.07 -12.49 3.89
CA ALA A 383 -30.30 -12.50 4.65
C ALA A 383 -31.04 -13.85 4.60
N ARG A 384 -31.09 -14.50 3.41
CA ARG A 384 -31.71 -15.83 3.25
C ARG A 384 -30.94 -16.93 3.98
N LEU A 385 -29.60 -16.92 3.90
CA LEU A 385 -28.77 -17.88 4.62
C LEU A 385 -28.97 -17.74 6.15
N ARG A 386 -29.05 -16.50 6.66
CA ARG A 386 -29.34 -16.23 8.09
C ARG A 386 -30.75 -16.66 8.49
N ALA A 387 -31.75 -16.48 7.63
CA ALA A 387 -33.10 -16.96 7.85
C ALA A 387 -33.19 -18.50 7.90
N MET A 388 -32.25 -19.20 7.28
CA MET A 388 -32.10 -20.66 7.34
C MET A 388 -31.26 -21.12 8.56
N ASN A 389 -30.94 -20.23 9.51
CA ASN A 389 -30.07 -20.47 10.67
C ASN A 389 -28.64 -20.92 10.31
N ILE A 390 -28.13 -20.54 9.16
CA ILE A 390 -26.75 -20.80 8.76
C ILE A 390 -25.85 -19.76 9.43
N THR A 391 -24.89 -20.20 10.24
CA THR A 391 -23.97 -19.34 11.02
C THR A 391 -22.62 -19.13 10.36
N LEU A 392 -22.42 -19.66 9.15
CA LEU A 392 -21.21 -19.56 8.39
C LEU A 392 -20.71 -18.09 8.24
N PRO A 393 -19.40 -17.85 8.23
CA PRO A 393 -18.85 -16.56 7.88
C PRO A 393 -19.23 -16.13 6.45
N ILE A 394 -19.80 -14.94 6.31
CA ILE A 394 -20.15 -14.32 5.03
C ILE A 394 -19.39 -13.01 4.91
N ILE A 395 -18.59 -12.89 3.85
CA ILE A 395 -17.84 -11.69 3.52
C ILE A 395 -18.45 -11.07 2.27
N GLY A 396 -18.87 -9.81 2.36
CA GLY A 396 -19.32 -9.03 1.20
C GLY A 396 -18.14 -8.38 0.48
N ALA A 397 -18.16 -8.36 -0.84
CA ALA A 397 -17.21 -7.63 -1.68
C ALA A 397 -17.94 -6.48 -2.38
N THR A 398 -17.52 -5.24 -2.14
CA THR A 398 -18.17 -4.05 -2.70
C THR A 398 -17.19 -3.16 -3.44
N ALA A 399 -17.63 -2.50 -4.50
CA ALA A 399 -16.87 -1.44 -5.17
C ALA A 399 -16.98 -0.07 -4.44
N ASN A 400 -17.86 0.03 -3.44
CA ASN A 400 -18.16 1.29 -2.79
C ASN A 400 -17.60 1.30 -1.35
N ALA A 401 -16.69 2.26 -1.08
CA ALA A 401 -16.03 2.43 0.21
C ALA A 401 -16.87 3.21 1.26
N MET A 402 -18.14 3.54 0.96
CA MET A 402 -18.96 4.34 1.87
C MET A 402 -19.36 3.52 3.12
N ARG A 403 -19.33 4.18 4.27
CA ARG A 403 -19.74 3.60 5.56
C ARG A 403 -21.13 3.01 5.54
N GLU A 404 -22.05 3.66 4.84
CA GLU A 404 -23.42 3.17 4.64
C GLU A 404 -23.47 1.79 4.00
N GLU A 405 -22.52 1.50 3.08
CA GLU A 405 -22.43 0.20 2.43
C GLU A 405 -21.92 -0.90 3.39
N SER A 406 -20.92 -0.58 4.22
CA SER A 406 -20.44 -1.50 5.25
C SER A 406 -21.52 -1.78 6.31
N GLU A 407 -22.24 -0.76 6.76
CA GLU A 407 -23.39 -0.92 7.66
C GLU A 407 -24.51 -1.76 7.03
N ARG A 408 -24.73 -1.61 5.74
CA ARG A 408 -25.70 -2.38 4.99
C ARG A 408 -25.31 -3.85 4.86
N CYS A 409 -24.02 -4.15 4.65
CA CYS A 409 -23.49 -5.51 4.69
C CYS A 409 -23.74 -6.17 6.05
N LEU A 410 -23.37 -5.50 7.13
CA LEU A 410 -23.58 -6.01 8.49
C LEU A 410 -25.06 -6.21 8.83
N ASN A 411 -25.93 -5.27 8.45
CA ASN A 411 -27.38 -5.36 8.66
C ASN A 411 -28.02 -6.50 7.85
N ALA A 412 -27.45 -6.88 6.72
CA ALA A 412 -27.87 -8.04 5.94
C ALA A 412 -27.40 -9.38 6.56
N GLY A 413 -26.60 -9.35 7.61
CA GLY A 413 -26.08 -10.53 8.30
C GLY A 413 -24.71 -11.00 7.82
N MET A 414 -23.97 -10.19 7.05
CA MET A 414 -22.58 -10.46 6.73
C MET A 414 -21.67 -10.22 7.95
N ASN A 415 -20.55 -10.93 8.01
CA ASN A 415 -19.57 -10.81 9.10
C ASN A 415 -18.54 -9.72 8.82
N HIS A 416 -18.21 -9.50 7.54
CA HIS A 416 -17.24 -8.50 7.11
C HIS A 416 -17.57 -7.98 5.73
N CYS A 417 -17.01 -6.81 5.37
CA CYS A 417 -17.15 -6.23 4.03
C CYS A 417 -15.77 -5.81 3.52
N LEU A 418 -15.37 -6.33 2.35
CA LEU A 418 -14.15 -5.97 1.64
C LEU A 418 -14.44 -4.98 0.51
N ILE A 419 -13.58 -4.01 0.35
CA ILE A 419 -13.69 -2.99 -0.71
C ILE A 419 -12.80 -3.40 -1.88
N LYS A 420 -13.41 -3.53 -3.07
CA LYS A 420 -12.69 -3.82 -4.32
C LYS A 420 -11.96 -2.56 -4.84
N PRO A 421 -10.75 -2.68 -5.44
CA PRO A 421 -9.95 -3.89 -5.57
C PRO A 421 -9.19 -4.22 -4.28
N PHE A 422 -9.12 -5.49 -3.92
CA PHE A 422 -8.34 -5.94 -2.77
C PHE A 422 -7.11 -6.75 -3.22
N THR A 423 -6.07 -6.70 -2.40
CA THR A 423 -4.81 -7.41 -2.63
C THR A 423 -4.86 -8.80 -1.99
N LEU A 424 -3.94 -9.68 -2.39
CA LEU A 424 -3.75 -10.99 -1.77
C LEU A 424 -3.59 -10.90 -0.25
N HIS A 425 -2.84 -9.89 0.22
CA HIS A 425 -2.62 -9.64 1.65
C HIS A 425 -3.90 -9.20 2.38
N THR A 426 -4.73 -8.35 1.76
CA THR A 426 -6.02 -7.93 2.33
C THR A 426 -6.97 -9.13 2.45
N LEU A 427 -7.00 -9.99 1.43
CA LEU A 427 -7.76 -11.25 1.46
C LEU A 427 -7.26 -12.16 2.59
N TYR A 428 -5.96 -12.38 2.68
CA TYR A 428 -5.36 -13.21 3.72
C TYR A 428 -5.71 -12.69 5.13
N ASN A 429 -5.49 -11.40 5.38
CA ASN A 429 -5.78 -10.79 6.68
C ASN A 429 -7.26 -10.89 7.07
N CYS A 430 -8.15 -10.83 6.10
CA CYS A 430 -9.57 -11.02 6.35
C CYS A 430 -9.92 -12.49 6.66
N LEU A 431 -9.38 -13.42 5.87
CA LEU A 431 -9.71 -14.84 5.94
C LEU A 431 -9.08 -15.55 7.14
N GLN A 432 -7.91 -15.11 7.65
CA GLN A 432 -7.23 -15.73 8.80
C GLN A 432 -8.01 -15.62 10.11
N HIS A 433 -9.07 -14.81 10.16
CA HIS A 433 -9.90 -14.61 11.36
C HIS A 433 -11.10 -15.56 11.40
N PHE A 434 -11.28 -16.37 10.37
CA PHE A 434 -12.35 -17.35 10.23
C PHE A 434 -11.83 -18.78 10.08
#